data_888efb2b974f32dcb80bc24ac58a27b4
#
_entry.id   888efb2b974f32dcb80bc24ac58a27b4
#
_cell.length_a   1.000
_cell.length_b   1.000
_cell.length_c   1.000
_cell.angle_alpha   90.00
_cell.angle_beta   90.00
_cell.angle_gamma   90.00
#
_symmetry.space_group_name_H-M   'P 1'
#
loop_
_entity.id
_entity.type
_entity.pdbx_description
1 polymer ?
#
loop_
_entity_poly.entity_id
_entity_poly.type
_entity_poly.pdbx_seq_one_letter_code
_entity_poly.pdbx_strand_id
1 'polypeptide(L)'
;ILSDSAANYDYMEIYYYKDLNQIAHSKIYKPNNRSVTLHSVTYFANTVFLRAAIVDINGTTITWRASDSGWGTINGTNCNTTSENVFFINQIIGYK
;
A
#
# COMPACT_ATOMS: atom_id res chain seq x y z
N ILE A 1 13.66 -6.23 -3.15
CA ILE A 1 14.51 -6.79 -2.08
C ILE A 1 14.98 -5.66 -1.17
N LEU A 2 14.81 -5.86 0.12
CA LEU A 2 15.26 -4.91 1.12
C LEU A 2 16.79 -4.99 1.26
N SER A 3 17.43 -3.87 1.63
CA SER A 3 18.87 -3.84 1.88
C SER A 3 19.26 -4.57 3.17
N ASP A 4 18.31 -4.77 4.07
CA ASP A 4 18.51 -5.48 5.33
C ASP A 4 17.24 -6.26 5.67
N SER A 5 17.35 -7.28 6.51
CA SER A 5 16.21 -8.12 6.89
C SER A 5 15.20 -7.33 7.72
N ALA A 6 13.90 -7.52 7.44
CA ALA A 6 12.81 -6.94 8.21
C ALA A 6 12.86 -7.36 9.69
N ALA A 7 13.47 -8.51 9.99
CA ALA A 7 13.61 -8.98 11.36
C ALA A 7 14.50 -8.06 12.22
N ASN A 8 15.33 -7.22 11.60
CA ASN A 8 16.24 -6.32 12.30
C ASN A 8 15.63 -5.01 12.72
N TYR A 9 14.35 -4.75 12.36
CA TYR A 9 13.71 -3.47 12.63
C TYR A 9 12.55 -3.61 13.60
N ASP A 10 12.39 -2.61 14.45
CA ASP A 10 11.26 -2.52 15.36
C ASP A 10 9.99 -2.13 14.61
N TYR A 11 10.13 -1.22 13.66
CA TYR A 11 9.05 -0.88 12.74
C TYR A 11 9.61 -0.39 11.41
N MET A 12 8.73 -0.31 10.43
CA MET A 12 9.07 0.06 9.06
C MET A 12 7.99 1.01 8.53
N GLU A 13 8.39 1.99 7.73
CA GLU A 13 7.46 2.81 6.98
C GLU A 13 7.64 2.54 5.50
N ILE A 14 6.53 2.25 4.81
CA ILE A 14 6.51 2.05 3.37
C ILE A 14 5.79 3.23 2.75
N TYR A 15 6.47 3.91 1.83
CA TYR A 15 5.90 5.01 1.04
C TYR A 15 5.58 4.48 -0.35
N TYR A 16 4.35 4.67 -0.79
CA TYR A 16 3.86 4.12 -2.04
C TYR A 16 2.92 5.09 -2.74
N TYR A 17 2.73 4.92 -4.04
CA TYR A 17 1.89 5.80 -4.82
C TYR A 17 1.27 5.07 -6.01
N LYS A 18 0.12 5.52 -6.46
CA LYS A 18 -0.42 5.27 -7.80
C LYS A 18 -0.12 6.48 -8.68
N ASP A 19 -0.28 7.67 -8.13
CA ASP A 19 0.02 8.95 -8.76
C ASP A 19 1.08 9.66 -7.92
N LEU A 20 2.16 10.10 -8.55
CA LEU A 20 3.29 10.76 -7.88
C LEU A 20 2.88 12.00 -7.07
N ASN A 21 1.76 12.62 -7.41
CA ASN A 21 1.26 13.77 -6.67
C ASN A 21 0.60 13.39 -5.34
N GLN A 22 0.40 12.10 -5.09
CA GLN A 22 -0.32 11.61 -3.92
C GLN A 22 0.39 10.39 -3.33
N ILE A 23 1.47 10.66 -2.63
CA ILE A 23 2.24 9.60 -1.97
C ILE A 23 1.59 9.29 -0.63
N ALA A 24 1.25 8.03 -0.42
CA ALA A 24 0.73 7.52 0.84
C ALA A 24 1.83 6.77 1.58
N HIS A 25 1.61 6.51 2.86
CA HIS A 25 2.54 5.70 3.64
C HIS A 25 1.81 4.86 4.68
N SER A 26 2.44 3.78 5.07
CA SER A 26 1.96 2.91 6.14
C SER A 26 3.10 2.56 7.08
N LYS A 27 2.81 2.56 8.38
CA LYS A 27 3.75 2.19 9.43
C LYS A 27 3.43 0.78 9.90
N ILE A 28 4.44 -0.07 9.93
CA ILE A 28 4.27 -1.48 10.25
C ILE A 28 5.19 -1.82 11.41
N TYR A 29 4.61 -2.25 12.53
CA TYR A 29 5.37 -2.71 13.69
C TYR A 29 5.77 -4.16 13.51
N LYS A 30 6.99 -4.50 13.90
CA LYS A 30 7.52 -5.86 13.80
C LYS A 30 7.25 -6.44 12.42
N PRO A 31 7.85 -5.85 11.37
CA PRO A 31 7.42 -6.12 9.99
C PRO A 31 7.71 -7.54 9.48
N ASN A 32 8.61 -8.28 10.11
CA ASN A 32 8.98 -9.61 9.61
C ASN A 32 7.82 -10.61 9.73
N ASN A 33 7.63 -11.43 8.70
CA ASN A 33 6.56 -12.42 8.61
C ASN A 33 5.16 -11.81 8.74
N ARG A 34 4.95 -10.65 8.13
CA ARG A 34 3.66 -9.98 8.15
C ARG A 34 3.06 -9.82 6.77
N SER A 35 1.74 -9.90 6.73
CA SER A 35 0.94 -9.49 5.58
C SER A 35 0.29 -8.16 5.91
N VAL A 36 0.48 -7.18 5.06
CA VAL A 36 0.06 -5.80 5.32
C VAL A 36 -0.78 -5.28 4.16
N THR A 37 -1.86 -4.59 4.48
CA THR A 37 -2.65 -3.88 3.48
C THR A 37 -2.12 -2.46 3.33
N LEU A 38 -1.67 -2.13 2.13
CA LEU A 38 -1.35 -0.77 1.74
C LEU A 38 -2.60 -0.19 1.08
N HIS A 39 -2.98 1.02 1.46
CA HIS A 39 -4.22 1.60 0.97
C HIS A 39 -4.11 3.09 0.75
N SER A 40 -4.96 3.62 -0.13
CA SER A 40 -5.11 5.06 -0.29
C SER A 40 -6.55 5.39 -0.66
N VAL A 41 -6.96 6.60 -0.29
CA VAL A 41 -8.25 7.16 -0.65
C VAL A 41 -7.99 8.51 -1.29
N THR A 42 -8.51 8.73 -2.49
CA THR A 42 -8.39 10.00 -3.20
C THR A 42 -9.75 10.46 -3.67
N TYR A 43 -9.89 11.76 -3.88
CA TYR A 43 -11.13 12.38 -4.30
C TYR A 43 -10.88 13.27 -5.52
N PHE A 44 -11.71 13.11 -6.54
CA PHE A 44 -11.67 13.95 -7.72
C PHE A 44 -13.04 13.92 -8.42
N ALA A 45 -13.55 15.09 -8.74
CA ALA A 45 -14.78 15.25 -9.54
C ALA A 45 -15.96 14.44 -8.99
N ASN A 46 -16.26 14.57 -7.69
CA ASN A 46 -17.33 13.86 -6.99
C ASN A 46 -17.14 12.34 -6.94
N THR A 47 -15.94 11.86 -7.23
CA THR A 47 -15.64 10.43 -7.22
C THR A 47 -14.59 10.13 -6.16
N VAL A 48 -14.85 9.11 -5.36
CA VAL A 48 -13.90 8.58 -4.39
C VAL A 48 -13.20 7.38 -4.99
N PHE A 49 -11.88 7.41 -5.02
CA PHE A 49 -11.07 6.30 -5.48
C PHE A 49 -10.43 5.61 -4.29
N LEU A 50 -10.70 4.31 -4.18
CA LEU A 50 -10.13 3.45 -3.14
C LEU A 50 -9.15 2.50 -3.79
N ARG A 51 -7.96 2.40 -3.24
CA ARG A 51 -6.95 1.47 -3.72
C ARG A 51 -6.39 0.70 -2.54
N ALA A 52 -6.24 -0.60 -2.73
CA ALA A 52 -5.68 -1.46 -1.70
C ALA A 52 -4.82 -2.54 -2.32
N ALA A 53 -3.74 -2.88 -1.65
CA ALA A 53 -2.86 -3.96 -2.06
C ALA A 53 -2.35 -4.67 -0.82
N ILE A 54 -2.16 -5.97 -0.91
CA ILE A 54 -1.59 -6.77 0.17
C ILE A 54 -0.16 -7.11 -0.18
N VAL A 55 0.76 -6.81 0.74
CA VAL A 55 2.14 -7.22 0.61
C VAL A 55 2.51 -8.18 1.73
N ASP A 56 3.31 -9.17 1.40
CA ASP A 56 3.89 -10.09 2.36
C ASP A 56 5.35 -9.70 2.59
N ILE A 57 5.72 -9.52 3.85
CA ILE A 57 7.08 -9.14 4.23
C ILE A 57 7.73 -10.33 4.93
N ASN A 58 8.84 -10.79 4.40
CA ASN A 58 9.57 -11.92 4.98
C ASN A 58 11.07 -11.74 4.75
N GLY A 59 11.82 -11.54 5.81
CA GLY A 59 13.26 -11.32 5.73
C GLY A 59 13.59 -10.11 4.87
N THR A 60 14.27 -10.31 3.76
CA THR A 60 14.64 -9.25 2.82
C THR A 60 13.67 -9.10 1.65
N THR A 61 12.58 -9.86 1.64
CA THR A 61 11.66 -9.91 0.51
C THR A 61 10.32 -9.28 0.84
N ILE A 62 9.82 -8.44 -0.06
CA ILE A 62 8.45 -7.93 -0.06
C ILE A 62 7.80 -8.40 -1.35
N THR A 63 6.66 -9.07 -1.23
CA THR A 63 5.95 -9.67 -2.36
C THR A 63 4.53 -9.14 -2.42
N TRP A 64 4.09 -8.70 -3.59
CA TRP A 64 2.69 -8.35 -3.83
C TRP A 64 1.85 -9.61 -3.86
N ARG A 65 0.77 -9.66 -3.07
CA ARG A 65 -0.15 -10.79 -3.08
C ARG A 65 -1.43 -10.48 -3.83
N ALA A 66 -2.01 -9.32 -3.60
CA ALA A 66 -3.25 -8.90 -4.24
C ALA A 66 -3.27 -7.38 -4.37
N SER A 67 -4.01 -6.89 -5.35
CA SER A 67 -4.06 -5.48 -5.63
C SER A 67 -5.36 -5.14 -6.35
N ASP A 68 -6.17 -4.26 -5.75
CA ASP A 68 -7.45 -3.84 -6.30
C ASP A 68 -7.62 -2.33 -6.21
N SER A 69 -8.32 -1.77 -7.18
CA SER A 69 -8.81 -0.41 -7.10
C SER A 69 -10.33 -0.39 -7.22
N GLY A 70 -10.93 0.58 -6.55
CA GLY A 70 -12.37 0.77 -6.62
C GLY A 70 -12.68 2.26 -6.67
N TRP A 71 -13.87 2.59 -7.19
CA TRP A 71 -14.32 3.97 -7.24
C TRP A 71 -15.85 4.05 -7.13
N GLY A 72 -16.30 5.18 -6.62
CA GLY A 72 -17.71 5.46 -6.51
C GLY A 72 -17.93 6.95 -6.37
N THR A 73 -19.14 7.41 -6.67
CA THR A 73 -19.50 8.81 -6.46
C THR A 73 -19.90 9.03 -5.00
N ILE A 74 -19.72 10.25 -4.49
CA ILE A 74 -20.06 10.57 -3.11
C ILE A 74 -21.55 10.32 -2.83
N ASN A 75 -22.42 10.64 -3.76
CA ASN A 75 -23.85 10.44 -3.64
C ASN A 75 -24.33 9.18 -4.36
N GLY A 76 -23.40 8.41 -4.92
CA GLY A 76 -23.72 7.23 -5.70
C GLY A 76 -23.85 6.01 -4.85
N THR A 77 -24.64 5.06 -5.33
CA THR A 77 -24.82 3.76 -4.69
C THR A 77 -23.96 2.69 -5.34
N ASN A 78 -23.29 2.99 -6.45
CA ASN A 78 -22.51 2.04 -7.20
C ASN A 78 -21.04 2.19 -6.87
N CYS A 79 -20.40 1.06 -6.59
CA CYS A 79 -18.96 0.97 -6.45
C CYS A 79 -18.44 -0.04 -7.47
N ASN A 80 -17.46 0.37 -8.25
CA ASN A 80 -16.83 -0.48 -9.24
C ASN A 80 -15.45 -0.88 -8.75
N THR A 81 -15.03 -2.10 -9.04
CA THR A 81 -13.70 -2.59 -8.66
C THR A 81 -12.98 -3.18 -9.85
N THR A 82 -11.67 -3.03 -9.85
CA THR A 82 -10.80 -3.56 -10.89
C THR A 82 -9.53 -4.09 -10.24
N SER A 83 -9.14 -5.31 -10.59
CA SER A 83 -7.86 -5.85 -10.16
C SER A 83 -6.77 -5.32 -11.07
N GLU A 84 -5.75 -4.69 -10.48
CA GLU A 84 -4.63 -4.12 -11.21
C GLU A 84 -3.45 -3.89 -10.28
N ASN A 85 -2.29 -3.60 -10.84
CA ASN A 85 -1.15 -3.16 -10.05
C ASN A 85 -1.39 -1.72 -9.63
N VAL A 86 -1.88 -1.51 -8.40
CA VAL A 86 -2.35 -0.19 -7.96
C VAL A 86 -1.27 0.69 -7.38
N PHE A 87 -0.18 0.12 -6.87
CA PHE A 87 0.86 0.91 -6.22
C PHE A 87 2.25 0.61 -6.73
N PHE A 88 3.07 1.66 -6.72
CA PHE A 88 4.51 1.58 -6.85
C PHE A 88 5.14 1.95 -5.51
N ILE A 89 6.11 1.19 -5.06
CA ILE A 89 6.84 1.51 -3.84
C ILE A 89 7.87 2.58 -4.15
N ASN A 90 7.78 3.71 -3.42
CA ASN A 90 8.69 4.83 -3.58
C ASN A 90 9.90 4.70 -2.67
N GLN A 91 9.68 4.34 -1.41
CA GLN A 91 10.74 4.29 -0.40
C GLN A 91 10.31 3.42 0.76
N ILE A 92 11.26 2.74 1.36
CA ILE A 92 11.06 1.96 2.59
C ILE A 92 12.12 2.40 3.59
N ILE A 93 11.68 2.78 4.79
CA ILE A 93 12.56 3.20 5.87
C ILE A 93 12.35 2.28 7.06
N GLY A 94 13.43 1.65 7.52
CA GLY A 94 13.39 0.81 8.72
C GLY A 94 13.88 1.58 9.95
N TYR A 95 13.27 1.32 11.10
CA TYR A 95 13.63 1.94 12.38
C TYR A 95 13.90 0.86 13.41
N LYS A 96 15.00 1.00 14.12
CA LYS A 96 15.41 0.06 15.16
C LYS A 96 15.01 0.54 16.54
#